data_d68ad9888b5e82ee21402375f4a6dc92
#
_entry.id   d68ad9888b5e82ee21402375f4a6dc92
#
_cell.length_a   1.000
_cell.length_b   1.000
_cell.length_c   1.000
_cell.angle_alpha   90.00
_cell.angle_beta   90.00
_cell.angle_gamma   90.00
#
_symmetry.space_group_name_H-M   'P 1'
#
loop_
_entity.id
_entity.type
_entity.pdbx_description
1 polymer ?
#
loop_
_entity_poly.entity_id
_entity_poly.type
_entity_poly.pdbx_seq_one_letter_code
_entity_poly.pdbx_strand_id
1 'polypeptide(L)'
;HPGGWEWDLRRLVASIWVAGRHNGTSEEDCGAAVHSCVTAYRLELRRLADEPLFSRSFTRLDVDRLAGQAAGPLADQVQRSAKRARNRTSDRALPRFTKEIDGQRRIVEEPPLITRLPQREADALAVALDDYLPTLSTHWRRVLGGYTLLDVAQKVVGVGSVGLRAYVALLEGSSSEDVVFLQLKQARRSVLARYVHGESAWHAHQGQRVVEYQQALQTVSDPLLGWTTMGGVQFYVRQFRNMKGTIPLDAMDSTA
;
A
#
# COMPACT_ATOMS: atom_id res chain seq x y z
N HIS A 1 2.03 5.47 13.08
CA HIS A 1 2.26 5.49 14.51
C HIS A 1 3.00 6.78 14.89
N PRO A 2 2.60 7.52 15.94
CA PRO A 2 3.38 8.67 16.40
C PRO A 2 4.80 8.23 16.74
N GLY A 3 5.77 9.01 16.32
CA GLY A 3 7.18 8.71 16.54
C GLY A 3 8.05 9.87 16.05
N GLY A 4 9.34 9.80 16.31
CA GLY A 4 10.28 10.78 15.77
C GLY A 4 10.26 10.71 14.24
N TRP A 5 10.14 11.85 13.58
CA TRP A 5 10.16 11.95 12.12
C TRP A 5 11.47 11.41 11.51
N GLU A 6 12.55 11.50 12.25
CA GLU A 6 13.87 11.00 11.86
C GLU A 6 13.91 9.47 11.71
N TRP A 7 12.97 8.74 12.29
CA TRP A 7 12.94 7.28 12.16
C TRP A 7 12.57 6.84 10.75
N ASP A 8 11.66 7.56 10.09
CA ASP A 8 11.32 7.27 8.70
C ASP A 8 12.46 7.62 7.77
N LEU A 9 13.14 8.75 8.02
CA LEU A 9 14.32 9.13 7.25
C LEU A 9 15.46 8.10 7.44
N ARG A 10 15.72 7.65 8.67
CA ARG A 10 16.71 6.59 8.95
C ARG A 10 16.40 5.29 8.20
N ARG A 11 15.13 4.90 8.14
CA ARG A 11 14.72 3.72 7.36
C ARG A 11 14.95 3.90 5.87
N LEU A 12 14.64 5.08 5.34
CA LEU A 12 14.86 5.40 3.93
C LEU A 12 16.36 5.34 3.59
N VAL A 13 17.22 6.03 4.34
CA VAL A 13 18.65 6.05 4.06
C VAL A 13 19.31 4.67 4.26
N ALA A 14 18.87 3.89 5.23
CA ALA A 14 19.31 2.51 5.37
C ALA A 14 18.93 1.66 4.14
N SER A 15 17.74 1.87 3.58
CA SER A 15 17.30 1.18 2.36
C SER A 15 18.13 1.60 1.14
N ILE A 16 18.48 2.88 1.01
CA ILE A 16 19.37 3.40 -0.05
C ILE A 16 20.75 2.73 0.06
N TRP A 17 21.33 2.73 1.26
CA TRP A 17 22.62 2.08 1.51
C TRP A 17 22.62 0.60 1.12
N VAL A 18 21.62 -0.15 1.62
CA VAL A 18 21.51 -1.58 1.33
C VAL A 18 21.30 -1.85 -0.16
N ALA A 19 20.50 -1.02 -0.84
CA ALA A 19 20.29 -1.13 -2.29
C ALA A 19 21.59 -0.86 -3.08
N GLY A 20 22.36 0.17 -2.71
CA GLY A 20 23.65 0.44 -3.32
C GLY A 20 24.63 -0.74 -3.14
N ARG A 21 24.72 -1.26 -1.91
CA ARG A 21 25.56 -2.44 -1.63
C ARG A 21 25.13 -3.69 -2.41
N HIS A 22 23.81 -3.90 -2.55
CA HIS A 22 23.27 -4.99 -3.36
C HIS A 22 23.70 -4.89 -4.83
N ASN A 23 23.75 -3.67 -5.37
CA ASN A 23 24.15 -3.40 -6.75
C ASN A 23 25.70 -3.30 -6.93
N GLY A 24 26.49 -3.59 -5.91
CA GLY A 24 27.94 -3.53 -5.98
C GLY A 24 28.53 -2.10 -5.96
N THR A 25 27.72 -1.10 -5.61
CA THR A 25 28.18 0.29 -5.47
C THR A 25 29.21 0.42 -4.34
N SER A 26 30.21 1.28 -4.52
CA SER A 26 31.24 1.56 -3.51
C SER A 26 30.63 2.12 -2.22
N GLU A 27 31.33 2.00 -1.09
CA GLU A 27 30.88 2.59 0.17
C GLU A 27 30.85 4.13 0.12
N GLU A 28 31.79 4.71 -0.62
CA GLU A 28 31.87 6.16 -0.84
C GLU A 28 30.62 6.65 -1.59
N ASP A 29 30.25 5.99 -2.70
CA ASP A 29 29.07 6.34 -3.48
C ASP A 29 27.77 6.08 -2.72
N CYS A 30 27.68 5.00 -1.96
CA CYS A 30 26.56 4.75 -1.06
C CYS A 30 26.41 5.88 -0.02
N GLY A 31 27.53 6.35 0.53
CA GLY A 31 27.55 7.50 1.44
C GLY A 31 27.11 8.79 0.77
N ALA A 32 27.57 9.05 -0.45
CA ALA A 32 27.16 10.20 -1.24
C ALA A 32 25.67 10.19 -1.56
N ALA A 33 25.11 9.05 -1.94
CA ALA A 33 23.68 8.88 -2.19
C ALA A 33 22.83 9.14 -0.92
N VAL A 34 23.25 8.61 0.22
CA VAL A 34 22.58 8.87 1.51
C VAL A 34 22.63 10.36 1.86
N HIS A 35 23.79 11.00 1.72
CA HIS A 35 23.94 12.43 1.99
C HIS A 35 23.06 13.28 1.06
N SER A 36 23.02 12.95 -0.22
CA SER A 36 22.16 13.60 -1.21
C SER A 36 20.68 13.47 -0.84
N CYS A 37 20.23 12.28 -0.45
CA CYS A 37 18.86 12.04 0.00
C CYS A 37 18.50 12.93 1.22
N VAL A 38 19.34 12.98 2.24
CA VAL A 38 19.10 13.80 3.44
C VAL A 38 19.07 15.29 3.10
N THR A 39 19.96 15.72 2.20
CA THR A 39 20.00 17.11 1.73
C THR A 39 18.73 17.48 0.97
N ALA A 40 18.30 16.64 0.02
CA ALA A 40 17.07 16.86 -0.73
C ALA A 40 15.83 16.89 0.19
N TYR A 41 15.74 15.95 1.14
CA TYR A 41 14.68 15.94 2.14
C TYR A 41 14.60 17.25 2.94
N ARG A 42 15.75 17.73 3.42
CA ARG A 42 15.83 18.98 4.18
C ARG A 42 15.43 20.20 3.35
N LEU A 43 15.88 20.27 2.10
CA LEU A 43 15.54 21.37 1.19
C LEU A 43 14.04 21.38 0.86
N GLU A 44 13.47 20.21 0.60
CA GLU A 44 12.05 20.08 0.30
C GLU A 44 11.17 20.44 1.52
N LEU A 45 11.56 20.03 2.72
CA LEU A 45 10.85 20.45 3.94
C LEU A 45 10.85 21.97 4.13
N ARG A 46 11.98 22.64 3.84
CA ARG A 46 12.06 24.11 3.89
C ARG A 46 11.13 24.73 2.85
N ARG A 47 11.18 24.25 1.62
CA ARG A 47 10.29 24.72 0.55
C ARG A 47 8.81 24.57 0.94
N LEU A 48 8.42 23.41 1.48
CA LEU A 48 7.06 23.15 1.93
C LEU A 48 6.66 24.00 3.15
N ALA A 49 7.61 24.36 4.02
CA ALA A 49 7.33 25.22 5.17
C ALA A 49 6.92 26.65 4.76
N ASP A 50 7.43 27.11 3.63
CA ASP A 50 7.09 28.43 3.08
C ASP A 50 5.75 28.44 2.33
N GLU A 51 5.16 27.26 2.03
CA GLU A 51 3.85 27.15 1.40
C GLU A 51 2.71 27.17 2.43
N PRO A 52 1.58 27.86 2.13
CA PRO A 52 0.40 27.79 2.97
C PRO A 52 -0.06 26.35 3.20
N LEU A 53 -0.40 26.02 4.45
CA LEU A 53 -0.80 24.65 4.84
C LEU A 53 -1.90 24.08 3.95
N PHE A 54 -2.89 24.88 3.61
CA PHE A 54 -4.00 24.46 2.78
C PHE A 54 -3.54 24.10 1.36
N SER A 55 -2.70 24.93 0.75
CA SER A 55 -2.15 24.69 -0.61
C SER A 55 -1.33 23.39 -0.67
N ARG A 56 -0.42 23.20 0.28
CA ARG A 56 0.41 21.99 0.31
C ARG A 56 -0.38 20.70 0.59
N SER A 57 -1.54 20.79 1.26
CA SER A 57 -2.42 19.66 1.50
C SER A 57 -3.06 19.11 0.21
N PHE A 58 -3.10 19.88 -0.86
CA PHE A 58 -3.58 19.46 -2.18
C PHE A 58 -2.45 19.16 -3.18
N THR A 59 -1.19 19.33 -2.77
CA THR A 59 -0.04 19.03 -3.63
C THR A 59 0.00 17.53 -3.91
N ARG A 60 -0.06 17.17 -5.19
CA ARG A 60 0.05 15.79 -5.66
C ARG A 60 1.46 15.54 -6.18
N LEU A 61 1.95 14.33 -5.94
CA LEU A 61 3.17 13.87 -6.58
C LEU A 61 2.92 13.73 -8.08
N ASP A 62 3.54 14.60 -8.86
CA ASP A 62 3.49 14.54 -10.32
C ASP A 62 4.64 13.66 -10.83
N VAL A 63 4.28 12.50 -11.37
CA VAL A 63 5.26 11.52 -11.88
C VAL A 63 5.97 12.06 -13.13
N ASP A 64 5.29 12.85 -13.95
CA ASP A 64 5.88 13.41 -15.16
C ASP A 64 6.90 14.50 -14.77
N ARG A 65 6.62 15.29 -13.72
CA ARG A 65 7.59 16.22 -13.12
C ARG A 65 8.80 15.49 -12.51
N LEU A 66 8.57 14.37 -11.82
CA LEU A 66 9.66 13.54 -11.28
C LEU A 66 10.54 12.98 -12.40
N ALA A 67 9.93 12.47 -13.46
CA ALA A 67 10.65 11.97 -14.62
C ALA A 67 11.47 13.06 -15.32
N GLY A 68 10.94 14.29 -15.36
CA GLY A 68 11.64 15.45 -15.91
C GLY A 68 12.82 15.96 -15.04
N GLN A 69 12.83 15.61 -13.75
CA GLN A 69 13.95 15.92 -12.85
C GLN A 69 15.03 14.83 -12.85
N ALA A 70 14.70 13.63 -13.30
CA ALA A 70 15.66 12.55 -13.46
C ALA A 70 16.39 12.69 -14.80
N ALA A 71 17.67 12.33 -14.83
CA ALA A 71 18.50 12.35 -16.04
C ALA A 71 18.85 10.92 -16.50
N GLY A 72 19.12 10.76 -17.80
CA GLY A 72 19.61 9.51 -18.37
C GLY A 72 18.71 8.29 -18.12
N PRO A 73 19.28 7.12 -17.85
CA PRO A 73 18.55 5.87 -17.70
C PRO A 73 17.48 5.86 -16.60
N LEU A 74 17.66 6.70 -15.57
CA LEU A 74 16.70 6.81 -14.46
C LEU A 74 15.38 7.45 -14.92
N ALA A 75 15.41 8.44 -15.80
CA ALA A 75 14.20 9.05 -16.37
C ALA A 75 13.34 8.00 -17.08
N ASP A 76 13.98 7.18 -17.92
CA ASP A 76 13.30 6.09 -18.64
C ASP A 76 12.71 5.04 -17.70
N GLN A 77 13.41 4.74 -16.62
CA GLN A 77 12.95 3.80 -15.59
C GLN A 77 11.73 4.33 -14.83
N VAL A 78 11.75 5.61 -14.44
CA VAL A 78 10.62 6.28 -13.79
C VAL A 78 9.42 6.28 -14.73
N GLN A 79 9.58 6.67 -16.00
CA GLN A 79 8.49 6.66 -16.99
C GLN A 79 7.93 5.25 -17.24
N ARG A 80 8.79 4.24 -17.41
CA ARG A 80 8.35 2.84 -17.56
C ARG A 80 7.60 2.35 -16.33
N SER A 81 8.05 2.71 -15.13
CA SER A 81 7.38 2.34 -13.88
C SER A 81 6.04 3.04 -13.72
N ALA A 82 5.95 4.31 -14.10
CA ALA A 82 4.70 5.06 -14.14
C ALA A 82 3.69 4.44 -15.12
N LYS A 83 4.11 4.11 -16.33
CA LYS A 83 3.27 3.43 -17.33
C LYS A 83 2.79 2.06 -16.82
N ARG A 84 3.67 1.28 -16.18
CA ARG A 84 3.28 0.01 -15.54
C ARG A 84 2.29 0.22 -14.40
N ALA A 85 2.47 1.27 -13.59
CA ALA A 85 1.55 1.60 -12.50
C ALA A 85 0.14 1.91 -13.03
N ARG A 86 0.03 2.79 -14.03
CA ARG A 86 -1.24 3.13 -14.68
C ARG A 86 -1.96 1.91 -15.28
N ASN A 87 -1.22 0.86 -15.62
CA ASN A 87 -1.75 -0.40 -16.15
C ASN A 87 -2.10 -1.43 -15.05
N ARG A 88 -1.87 -1.13 -13.78
CA ARG A 88 -2.17 -2.05 -12.66
C ARG A 88 -3.43 -1.62 -11.93
N THR A 89 -4.54 -1.67 -12.64
CA THR A 89 -5.90 -1.45 -12.13
C THR A 89 -6.59 -2.79 -11.86
N SER A 90 -7.71 -2.79 -11.13
CA SER A 90 -8.43 -4.02 -10.77
C SER A 90 -8.97 -4.74 -12.00
N ASP A 91 -9.54 -4.02 -12.97
CA ASP A 91 -10.04 -4.53 -14.25
C ASP A 91 -8.96 -5.26 -15.05
N ARG A 92 -7.75 -4.69 -15.14
CA ARG A 92 -6.60 -5.32 -15.83
C ARG A 92 -5.97 -6.46 -15.02
N ALA A 93 -6.21 -6.52 -13.73
CA ALA A 93 -5.79 -7.64 -12.90
C ALA A 93 -6.70 -8.85 -13.08
N LEU A 94 -7.95 -8.63 -13.46
CA LEU A 94 -9.02 -9.62 -13.53
C LEU A 94 -8.61 -10.92 -14.27
N PRO A 95 -8.13 -10.90 -15.52
CA PRO A 95 -7.80 -12.11 -16.27
C PRO A 95 -6.67 -12.94 -15.64
N ARG A 96 -5.80 -12.29 -14.88
CA ARG A 96 -4.65 -12.94 -14.25
C ARG A 96 -4.97 -13.56 -12.90
N PHE A 97 -5.92 -12.96 -12.17
CA PHE A 97 -6.22 -13.33 -10.78
C PHE A 97 -7.51 -14.10 -10.62
N THR A 98 -8.29 -14.22 -11.69
CA THR A 98 -9.56 -14.93 -11.64
C THR A 98 -9.67 -15.92 -12.78
N LYS A 99 -10.48 -16.95 -12.55
CA LYS A 99 -10.95 -17.92 -13.56
C LYS A 99 -12.41 -18.21 -13.30
N GLU A 100 -13.09 -18.64 -14.32
CA GLU A 100 -14.45 -19.16 -14.20
C GLU A 100 -14.40 -20.64 -13.79
N ILE A 101 -15.11 -20.99 -12.75
CA ILE A 101 -15.27 -22.36 -12.24
C ILE A 101 -16.76 -22.56 -11.99
N ASP A 102 -17.36 -23.54 -12.64
CA ASP A 102 -18.79 -23.88 -12.52
C ASP A 102 -19.72 -22.68 -12.73
N GLY A 103 -19.40 -21.84 -13.72
CA GLY A 103 -20.15 -20.62 -14.03
C GLY A 103 -19.98 -19.47 -13.02
N GLN A 104 -19.07 -19.61 -12.08
CA GLN A 104 -18.76 -18.57 -11.09
C GLN A 104 -17.32 -18.09 -11.23
N ARG A 105 -17.14 -16.79 -11.15
CA ARG A 105 -15.80 -16.20 -11.13
C ARG A 105 -15.15 -16.41 -9.77
N ARG A 106 -13.95 -16.98 -9.76
CA ARG A 106 -13.18 -17.31 -8.57
C ARG A 106 -11.76 -16.78 -8.66
N ILE A 107 -11.16 -16.51 -7.51
CA ILE A 107 -9.74 -16.16 -7.40
C ILE A 107 -8.91 -17.39 -7.75
N VAL A 108 -7.88 -17.21 -8.59
CA VAL A 108 -6.94 -18.28 -8.94
C VAL A 108 -6.11 -18.66 -7.72
N GLU A 109 -6.12 -19.94 -7.37
CA GLU A 109 -5.25 -20.47 -6.33
C GLU A 109 -3.84 -20.66 -6.86
N GLU A 110 -2.86 -20.27 -6.07
CA GLU A 110 -1.42 -20.40 -6.32
C GLU A 110 -0.72 -20.77 -5.00
N PRO A 111 -0.90 -22.02 -4.52
CA PRO A 111 -0.30 -22.42 -3.25
C PRO A 111 1.24 -22.36 -3.29
N PRO A 112 1.92 -21.94 -2.20
CA PRO A 112 1.34 -21.50 -0.93
C PRO A 112 0.96 -20.01 -0.87
N LEU A 113 1.05 -19.27 -1.98
CA LEU A 113 0.91 -17.81 -2.01
C LEU A 113 -0.56 -17.34 -1.96
N ILE A 114 -1.43 -18.07 -2.64
CA ILE A 114 -2.88 -17.80 -2.66
C ILE A 114 -3.59 -19.12 -2.45
N THR A 115 -4.36 -19.22 -1.37
CA THR A 115 -5.10 -20.43 -0.99
C THR A 115 -6.56 -20.09 -0.68
N ARG A 116 -7.45 -21.01 -1.01
CA ARG A 116 -8.86 -20.89 -0.67
C ARG A 116 -9.06 -20.93 0.84
N LEU A 117 -10.03 -20.17 1.32
CA LEU A 117 -10.45 -20.21 2.71
C LEU A 117 -11.44 -21.35 2.96
N PRO A 118 -11.40 -21.97 4.15
CA PRO A 118 -12.52 -22.78 4.63
C PRO A 118 -13.80 -21.94 4.65
N GLN A 119 -14.95 -22.57 4.35
CA GLN A 119 -16.24 -21.87 4.21
C GLN A 119 -16.54 -20.98 5.43
N ARG A 120 -16.34 -21.50 6.64
CA ARG A 120 -16.55 -20.75 7.88
C ARG A 120 -15.74 -19.44 7.96
N GLU A 121 -14.50 -19.47 7.46
CA GLU A 121 -13.66 -18.26 7.43
C GLU A 121 -14.11 -17.31 6.32
N ALA A 122 -14.54 -17.83 5.18
CA ALA A 122 -15.09 -17.03 4.10
C ALA A 122 -16.37 -16.29 4.54
N ASP A 123 -17.28 -16.98 5.24
CA ASP A 123 -18.49 -16.38 5.81
C ASP A 123 -18.15 -15.30 6.86
N ALA A 124 -17.19 -15.56 7.73
CA ALA A 124 -16.74 -14.58 8.72
C ALA A 124 -16.09 -13.34 8.05
N LEU A 125 -15.41 -13.53 6.92
CA LEU A 125 -14.85 -12.44 6.17
C LEU A 125 -15.94 -11.60 5.47
N ALA A 126 -16.99 -12.24 4.95
CA ALA A 126 -18.14 -11.53 4.38
C ALA A 126 -18.78 -10.60 5.43
N VAL A 127 -19.06 -11.11 6.62
CA VAL A 127 -19.57 -10.29 7.73
C VAL A 127 -18.60 -9.14 8.09
N ALA A 128 -17.30 -9.44 8.12
CA ALA A 128 -16.29 -8.41 8.41
C ALA A 128 -16.22 -7.31 7.33
N LEU A 129 -16.57 -7.61 6.08
CA LEU A 129 -16.69 -6.60 5.01
C LEU A 129 -17.92 -5.70 5.19
N ASP A 130 -19.01 -6.23 5.71
CA ASP A 130 -20.18 -5.40 6.08
C ASP A 130 -19.82 -4.43 7.21
N ASP A 131 -19.07 -4.88 8.23
CA ASP A 131 -18.57 -4.04 9.32
C ASP A 131 -17.49 -3.02 8.86
N TYR A 132 -16.81 -3.30 7.76
CA TYR A 132 -15.86 -2.38 7.16
C TYR A 132 -16.54 -1.19 6.46
N LEU A 133 -17.67 -1.39 5.78
CA LEU A 133 -18.35 -0.35 5.00
C LEU A 133 -18.63 0.94 5.80
N PRO A 134 -19.11 0.90 7.06
CA PRO A 134 -19.32 2.10 7.87
C PRO A 134 -18.05 2.90 8.17
N THR A 135 -16.86 2.31 8.03
CA THR A 135 -15.59 2.99 8.27
C THR A 135 -15.14 3.86 7.10
N LEU A 136 -15.79 3.72 5.94
CA LEU A 136 -15.56 4.55 4.76
C LEU A 136 -16.33 5.87 4.84
N SER A 137 -15.86 6.87 4.10
CA SER A 137 -16.66 8.09 3.89
C SER A 137 -18.00 7.74 3.23
N THR A 138 -19.03 8.55 3.49
CA THR A 138 -20.40 8.30 3.01
C THR A 138 -20.48 8.07 1.49
N HIS A 139 -19.70 8.80 0.73
CA HIS A 139 -19.64 8.63 -0.73
C HIS A 139 -19.15 7.23 -1.11
N TRP A 140 -17.98 6.84 -0.61
CA TRP A 140 -17.37 5.55 -0.97
C TRP A 140 -18.11 4.35 -0.41
N ARG A 141 -18.72 4.51 0.77
CA ARG A 141 -19.63 3.50 1.32
C ARG A 141 -20.80 3.22 0.39
N ARG A 142 -21.40 4.28 -0.21
CA ARG A 142 -22.50 4.11 -1.18
C ARG A 142 -22.03 3.43 -2.46
N VAL A 143 -20.86 3.84 -2.99
CA VAL A 143 -20.29 3.22 -4.19
C VAL A 143 -20.02 1.75 -3.95
N LEU A 144 -19.27 1.42 -2.90
CA LEU A 144 -18.88 0.03 -2.64
C LEU A 144 -20.05 -0.83 -2.14
N GLY A 145 -21.06 -0.24 -1.53
CA GLY A 145 -22.30 -0.94 -1.14
C GLY A 145 -23.15 -1.43 -2.32
N GLY A 146 -22.85 -0.99 -3.54
CA GLY A 146 -23.42 -1.53 -4.78
C GLY A 146 -22.69 -2.76 -5.33
N TYR A 147 -21.62 -3.21 -4.68
CA TYR A 147 -20.83 -4.37 -5.10
C TYR A 147 -21.21 -5.62 -4.30
N THR A 148 -21.16 -6.75 -4.97
CA THR A 148 -21.41 -8.08 -4.38
C THR A 148 -20.10 -8.83 -4.20
N LEU A 149 -19.90 -9.44 -3.04
CA LEU A 149 -18.76 -10.31 -2.79
C LEU A 149 -18.88 -11.60 -3.60
N LEU A 150 -17.92 -11.85 -4.50
CA LEU A 150 -17.89 -13.08 -5.31
C LEU A 150 -17.02 -14.17 -4.70
N ASP A 151 -15.83 -13.82 -4.22
CA ASP A 151 -14.87 -14.79 -3.73
C ASP A 151 -13.86 -14.17 -2.77
N VAL A 152 -13.25 -15.01 -1.94
CA VAL A 152 -12.23 -14.64 -0.98
C VAL A 152 -11.12 -15.67 -0.94
N ALA A 153 -9.89 -15.20 -0.73
CA ALA A 153 -8.72 -16.07 -0.60
C ALA A 153 -7.74 -15.54 0.45
N GLN A 154 -7.04 -16.43 1.10
CA GLN A 154 -5.86 -16.07 1.88
C GLN A 154 -4.72 -15.76 0.93
N LYS A 155 -3.96 -14.69 1.22
CA LYS A 155 -2.83 -14.29 0.39
C LYS A 155 -1.60 -13.99 1.23
N VAL A 156 -0.54 -14.74 1.01
CA VAL A 156 0.78 -14.41 1.59
C VAL A 156 1.33 -13.18 0.91
N VAL A 157 1.72 -12.17 1.68
CA VAL A 157 2.22 -10.89 1.18
C VAL A 157 3.53 -10.53 1.86
N GLY A 158 4.62 -10.64 1.12
CA GLY A 158 5.95 -10.16 1.51
C GLY A 158 6.50 -10.72 2.82
N VAL A 159 7.82 -10.70 2.95
CA VAL A 159 8.55 -11.23 4.12
C VAL A 159 8.21 -10.52 5.44
N GLY A 160 7.92 -9.22 5.41
CA GLY A 160 7.56 -8.45 6.61
C GLY A 160 6.18 -8.76 7.19
N SER A 161 5.37 -9.57 6.51
CA SER A 161 4.04 -10.00 6.95
C SER A 161 3.93 -11.51 7.20
N VAL A 162 5.06 -12.22 7.20
CA VAL A 162 5.08 -13.64 7.56
C VAL A 162 4.52 -13.83 8.97
N GLY A 163 3.62 -14.78 9.14
CA GLY A 163 2.91 -15.03 10.40
C GLY A 163 1.75 -14.06 10.69
N LEU A 164 1.43 -13.14 9.78
CA LEU A 164 0.24 -12.31 9.82
C LEU A 164 -0.81 -12.79 8.83
N ARG A 165 -2.08 -12.62 9.19
CA ARG A 165 -3.20 -12.95 8.29
C ARG A 165 -3.36 -11.86 7.25
N ALA A 166 -3.48 -12.26 5.99
CA ALA A 166 -3.83 -11.37 4.91
C ALA A 166 -4.80 -12.08 3.96
N TYR A 167 -5.81 -11.35 3.52
CA TYR A 167 -6.86 -11.86 2.64
C TYR A 167 -7.04 -10.94 1.44
N VAL A 168 -7.57 -11.49 0.38
CA VAL A 168 -8.05 -10.76 -0.79
C VAL A 168 -9.51 -11.12 -1.00
N ALA A 169 -10.34 -10.09 -1.18
CA ALA A 169 -11.75 -10.24 -1.54
C ALA A 169 -11.96 -9.70 -2.95
N LEU A 170 -12.69 -10.44 -3.77
CA LEU A 170 -13.13 -10.06 -5.10
C LEU A 170 -14.60 -9.63 -5.02
N LEU A 171 -14.87 -8.41 -5.41
CA LEU A 171 -16.23 -7.85 -5.48
C LEU A 171 -16.56 -7.48 -6.92
N GLU A 172 -17.82 -7.66 -7.30
CA GLU A 172 -18.37 -7.31 -8.62
C GLU A 172 -19.49 -6.30 -8.46
N GLY A 173 -19.46 -5.27 -9.30
CA GLY A 173 -20.45 -4.20 -9.34
C GLY A 173 -21.52 -4.43 -10.41
N SER A 174 -21.70 -3.45 -11.29
CA SER A 174 -22.77 -3.42 -12.29
C SER A 174 -22.57 -4.36 -13.48
N SER A 175 -21.37 -4.87 -13.69
CA SER A 175 -21.04 -5.80 -14.77
C SER A 175 -19.90 -6.73 -14.38
N SER A 176 -19.70 -7.78 -15.14
CA SER A 176 -18.61 -8.75 -14.93
C SER A 176 -17.21 -8.14 -15.10
N GLU A 177 -17.08 -6.99 -15.71
CA GLU A 177 -15.81 -6.26 -15.84
C GLU A 177 -15.65 -5.19 -14.75
N ASP A 178 -16.76 -4.81 -14.10
CA ASP A 178 -16.78 -3.85 -13.00
C ASP A 178 -16.40 -4.54 -11.68
N VAL A 179 -15.11 -4.70 -11.45
CA VAL A 179 -14.60 -5.45 -10.29
C VAL A 179 -13.66 -4.62 -9.43
N VAL A 180 -13.73 -4.88 -8.14
CA VAL A 180 -12.81 -4.36 -7.13
C VAL A 180 -12.19 -5.51 -6.35
N PHE A 181 -10.87 -5.45 -6.21
CA PHE A 181 -10.17 -6.31 -5.27
C PHE A 181 -9.84 -5.52 -4.01
N LEU A 182 -10.29 -6.02 -2.87
CA LEU A 182 -9.90 -5.51 -1.57
C LEU A 182 -8.85 -6.40 -0.94
N GLN A 183 -7.91 -5.82 -0.22
CA GLN A 183 -6.93 -6.52 0.58
C GLN A 183 -7.14 -6.20 2.06
N LEU A 184 -7.37 -7.23 2.86
CA LEU A 184 -7.42 -7.14 4.31
C LEU A 184 -6.07 -7.60 4.85
N LYS A 185 -5.49 -6.81 5.74
CA LYS A 185 -4.22 -7.14 6.40
C LYS A 185 -4.36 -7.01 7.90
N GLN A 186 -3.95 -8.05 8.62
CA GLN A 186 -3.95 -8.03 10.07
C GLN A 186 -3.13 -6.84 10.59
N ALA A 187 -3.74 -6.08 11.47
CA ALA A 187 -3.11 -5.00 12.20
C ALA A 187 -2.86 -5.44 13.65
N ARG A 188 -1.61 -5.42 14.06
CA ARG A 188 -1.20 -5.65 15.46
C ARG A 188 -0.75 -4.34 16.08
N ARG A 189 -0.65 -4.32 17.41
CA ARG A 189 0.01 -3.23 18.12
C ARG A 189 1.39 -2.98 17.50
N SER A 190 1.72 -1.71 17.30
CA SER A 190 3.01 -1.34 16.72
C SER A 190 4.16 -1.85 17.59
N VAL A 191 5.18 -2.43 16.98
CA VAL A 191 6.41 -2.81 17.67
C VAL A 191 7.15 -1.61 18.28
N LEU A 192 6.89 -0.41 17.76
CA LEU A 192 7.42 0.85 18.25
C LEU A 192 6.64 1.41 19.44
N ALA A 193 5.46 0.88 19.74
CA ALA A 193 4.58 1.45 20.78
C ALA A 193 5.28 1.57 22.16
N ARG A 194 6.14 0.63 22.50
CA ARG A 194 6.90 0.65 23.75
C ARG A 194 7.98 1.74 23.84
N TYR A 195 8.37 2.31 22.70
CA TYR A 195 9.43 3.34 22.64
C TYR A 195 8.86 4.74 22.42
N VAL A 196 7.56 4.86 22.16
CA VAL A 196 6.90 6.12 21.93
C VAL A 196 6.06 6.47 23.13
N HIS A 197 6.09 7.73 23.57
CA HIS A 197 5.40 8.22 24.74
C HIS A 197 3.93 7.80 24.78
N GLY A 198 3.61 7.09 25.86
CA GLY A 198 2.28 6.60 26.14
C GLY A 198 1.94 5.33 25.39
N GLU A 199 1.61 4.30 26.13
CA GLU A 199 0.99 3.08 25.60
C GLU A 199 -0.38 3.35 24.99
N SER A 200 -0.90 4.52 25.16
CA SER A 200 -2.05 5.11 24.53
C SER A 200 -1.74 5.44 23.06
N ALA A 201 -1.51 4.41 22.25
CA ALA A 201 -2.07 4.51 20.93
C ALA A 201 -3.55 4.88 21.16
N TRP A 202 -3.98 6.06 20.75
CA TRP A 202 -5.34 6.59 20.98
C TRP A 202 -6.43 5.75 20.33
N HIS A 203 -6.04 4.66 19.69
CA HIS A 203 -6.91 3.79 18.94
C HIS A 203 -7.08 2.47 19.69
N ALA A 204 -8.29 2.19 20.10
CA ALA A 204 -8.66 0.85 20.56
C ALA A 204 -8.55 -0.18 19.42
N HIS A 205 -8.65 0.27 18.16
CA HIS A 205 -8.59 -0.58 16.99
C HIS A 205 -7.30 -0.32 16.18
N GLN A 206 -6.44 -1.35 16.04
CA GLN A 206 -5.15 -1.21 15.39
C GLN A 206 -5.27 -1.00 13.85
N GLY A 207 -6.32 -1.53 13.22
CA GLY A 207 -6.63 -1.24 11.83
C GLY A 207 -6.93 0.24 11.62
N GLN A 208 -7.76 0.84 12.47
CA GLN A 208 -8.05 2.27 12.46
C GLN A 208 -6.76 3.09 12.60
N ARG A 209 -5.91 2.75 13.56
CA ARG A 209 -4.61 3.41 13.71
C ARG A 209 -3.80 3.42 12.40
N VAL A 210 -3.71 2.26 11.72
CA VAL A 210 -2.96 2.17 10.45
C VAL A 210 -3.60 3.06 9.37
N VAL A 211 -4.92 3.06 9.27
CA VAL A 211 -5.68 3.85 8.28
C VAL A 211 -5.46 5.34 8.49
N GLU A 212 -5.69 5.84 9.71
CA GLU A 212 -5.57 7.27 10.01
C GLU A 212 -4.16 7.79 9.79
N TYR A 213 -3.12 7.01 10.15
CA TYR A 213 -1.75 7.41 9.85
C TYR A 213 -1.40 7.36 8.36
N GLN A 214 -1.96 6.44 7.59
CA GLN A 214 -1.79 6.47 6.14
C GLN A 214 -2.47 7.71 5.53
N GLN A 215 -3.67 8.05 5.97
CA GLN A 215 -4.38 9.24 5.52
C GLN A 215 -3.66 10.55 5.91
N ALA A 216 -3.12 10.61 7.12
CA ALA A 216 -2.38 11.78 7.60
C ALA A 216 -1.05 12.03 6.85
N LEU A 217 -0.39 10.97 6.38
CA LEU A 217 0.91 11.04 5.72
C LEU A 217 0.84 11.10 4.18
N GLN A 218 -0.34 10.97 3.61
CA GLN A 218 -0.54 10.96 2.16
C GLN A 218 -1.49 12.09 1.75
N THR A 219 -1.06 12.95 0.84
CA THR A 219 -1.93 13.98 0.25
C THR A 219 -3.07 13.39 -0.57
N VAL A 220 -2.86 12.21 -1.15
CA VAL A 220 -3.87 11.41 -1.83
C VAL A 220 -3.85 10.01 -1.26
N SER A 221 -4.82 9.66 -0.44
CA SER A 221 -4.94 8.32 0.11
C SER A 221 -5.90 7.46 -0.71
N ASP A 222 -5.80 6.15 -0.53
CA ASP A 222 -6.75 5.18 -1.10
C ASP A 222 -8.16 5.46 -0.54
N PRO A 223 -9.15 5.76 -1.38
CA PRO A 223 -10.51 6.07 -0.94
C PRO A 223 -11.23 4.89 -0.29
N LEU A 224 -10.76 3.65 -0.52
CA LEU A 224 -11.29 2.43 0.07
C LEU A 224 -10.50 2.00 1.32
N LEU A 225 -9.69 2.91 1.88
CA LEU A 225 -8.95 2.65 3.09
C LEU A 225 -9.89 2.70 4.31
N GLY A 226 -10.00 1.58 5.02
CA GLY A 226 -10.84 1.43 6.21
C GLY A 226 -10.36 0.27 7.07
N TRP A 227 -11.16 -0.15 8.04
CA TRP A 227 -10.79 -1.20 8.99
C TRP A 227 -11.97 -2.09 9.38
N THR A 228 -11.66 -3.26 9.92
CA THR A 228 -12.65 -4.20 10.42
C THR A 228 -12.05 -5.18 11.43
N THR A 229 -12.91 -5.95 12.08
CA THR A 229 -12.54 -7.05 12.97
C THR A 229 -13.17 -8.36 12.49
N MET A 230 -12.37 -9.42 12.39
CA MET A 230 -12.84 -10.77 12.07
C MET A 230 -12.33 -11.75 13.13
N GLY A 231 -13.26 -12.41 13.83
CA GLY A 231 -12.91 -13.41 14.86
C GLY A 231 -11.98 -12.85 15.96
N GLY A 232 -12.19 -11.61 16.40
CA GLY A 232 -11.36 -10.93 17.41
C GLY A 232 -10.01 -10.41 16.88
N VAL A 233 -9.70 -10.62 15.60
CA VAL A 233 -8.48 -10.12 14.96
C VAL A 233 -8.80 -8.85 14.18
N GLN A 234 -7.99 -7.82 14.37
CA GLN A 234 -8.18 -6.51 13.76
C GLN A 234 -7.43 -6.41 12.43
N PHE A 235 -8.09 -5.82 11.43
CA PHE A 235 -7.55 -5.64 10.08
C PHE A 235 -7.69 -4.21 9.63
N TYR A 236 -6.77 -3.75 8.79
CA TYR A 236 -7.01 -2.64 7.89
C TYR A 236 -7.32 -3.18 6.49
N VAL A 237 -8.17 -2.46 5.77
CA VAL A 237 -8.64 -2.81 4.43
C VAL A 237 -8.20 -1.72 3.47
N ARG A 238 -7.78 -2.11 2.28
CA ARG A 238 -7.37 -1.20 1.21
C ARG A 238 -7.64 -1.81 -0.15
N GLN A 239 -7.65 -0.99 -1.18
CA GLN A 239 -7.70 -1.51 -2.54
C GLN A 239 -6.44 -2.34 -2.85
N PHE A 240 -6.63 -3.52 -3.44
CA PHE A 240 -5.54 -4.34 -3.93
C PHE A 240 -5.11 -3.87 -5.31
N ARG A 241 -3.82 -3.68 -5.52
CA ARG A 241 -3.24 -3.23 -6.80
C ARG A 241 -3.74 -1.87 -7.30
N ASN A 242 -3.80 -0.90 -6.42
CA ASN A 242 -4.02 0.48 -6.85
C ASN A 242 -2.71 1.06 -7.40
N MET A 243 -2.57 1.08 -8.73
CA MET A 243 -1.55 1.81 -9.51
C MET A 243 -0.10 1.73 -8.95
N LYS A 244 0.36 0.54 -8.56
CA LYS A 244 1.72 0.35 -8.04
C LYS A 244 2.76 0.22 -9.16
N GLY A 245 3.71 1.15 -9.21
CA GLY A 245 4.96 1.02 -9.94
C GLY A 245 6.08 0.45 -9.07
N THR A 246 7.06 -0.17 -9.69
CA THR A 246 8.30 -0.63 -9.05
C THR A 246 9.44 -0.34 -10.00
N ILE A 247 10.48 0.31 -9.51
CA ILE A 247 11.75 0.43 -10.20
C ILE A 247 12.58 -0.79 -9.77
N PRO A 248 12.97 -1.68 -10.68
CA PRO A 248 13.83 -2.81 -10.33
C PRO A 248 15.19 -2.26 -9.87
N LEU A 249 15.65 -2.68 -8.69
CA LEU A 249 16.95 -2.26 -8.16
C LEU A 249 18.09 -2.73 -9.09
N ASP A 250 17.99 -3.95 -9.61
CA ASP A 250 19.00 -4.55 -10.51
C ASP A 250 19.14 -3.80 -11.85
N ALA A 251 18.22 -2.88 -12.15
CA ALA A 251 18.27 -2.04 -13.35
C ALA A 251 18.91 -0.66 -13.09
N MET A 252 19.36 -0.40 -11.88
CA MET A 252 20.07 0.81 -11.47
C MET A 252 21.57 0.43 -11.43
N ASP A 253 22.33 0.88 -12.40
CA ASP A 253 23.78 0.76 -12.39
C ASP A 253 24.42 1.83 -11.51
N SER A 254 25.73 1.69 -11.26
CA SER A 254 26.51 2.58 -10.38
C SER A 254 26.61 4.02 -10.88
N THR A 255 26.12 4.32 -12.08
CA THR A 255 26.15 5.65 -12.71
C THR A 255 24.78 6.34 -12.71
N ALA A 256 23.73 5.68 -12.22
CA ALA A 256 22.38 6.23 -12.09
C ALA A 256 22.12 6.75 -10.67
#